data_1e155d559d4608464b4e0ed7199874e5
#
_entry.id   1e155d559d4608464b4e0ed7199874e5
#
_cell.length_a   1.000
_cell.length_b   1.000
_cell.length_c   1.000
_cell.angle_alpha   90.00
_cell.angle_beta   90.00
_cell.angle_gamma   90.00
#
_symmetry.space_group_name_H-M   'P 1'
#
loop_
_entity.id
_entity.type
_entity.pdbx_description
1 polymer ?
#
loop_
_entity_poly.entity_id
_entity_poly.type
_entity_poly.pdbx_seq_one_letter_code
_entity_poly.pdbx_strand_id
1 'polypeptide(L)'
;EVPKTLDEFYDLLVRFRDDDPNGNGEQDEIPLSGSDGMTYLRQYLVPSFGIKKFDMEEKDGEVRYAPASEDAREYYKFMNKLYEEKLLDQEVFSQSGDQKKAKGESDRLGVYHDWFSYFTSGKEEEEAVTDPMFHPLTSEWQAEPLAPIKTGINRSTAAITTANEHPEATMRWLDGLYDPEIANLMSVGPEGHVWELDDNGKRQYTEAAQGDVEEVRSKVAPNYGLEFPGYHQDKEDYDGPDLTIGDEENPFITFVKQETADKIDPYGEVPLPDLYLSQEEIDKTQAIIGDLETFIEQEEAKFITGQKDINDDAVWEQYLQEIESMGLDTLVEAYQAAYNRWVEAGEQIN
;
A
#
# COMPACT_ATOMS: atom_id res chain seq x y z
N GLU A 1 3.73 -21.79 -11.44
CA GLU A 1 2.88 -21.65 -10.25
C GLU A 1 3.29 -20.37 -9.50
N VAL A 2 2.34 -19.71 -8.88
CA VAL A 2 2.59 -18.53 -8.03
C VAL A 2 3.29 -19.01 -6.74
N PRO A 3 4.43 -18.40 -6.36
CA PRO A 3 5.15 -18.78 -5.15
C PRO A 3 4.35 -18.53 -3.88
N LYS A 4 4.51 -19.39 -2.88
CA LYS A 4 3.91 -19.28 -1.55
C LYS A 4 4.94 -19.10 -0.44
N THR A 5 6.19 -19.37 -0.74
CA THR A 5 7.30 -19.19 0.20
C THR A 5 8.34 -18.24 -0.37
N LEU A 6 9.14 -17.65 0.51
CA LEU A 6 10.24 -16.77 0.13
C LEU A 6 11.29 -17.49 -0.73
N ASP A 7 11.53 -18.79 -0.46
CA ASP A 7 12.43 -19.61 -1.25
C ASP A 7 11.89 -19.88 -2.66
N GLU A 8 10.60 -20.22 -2.79
CA GLU A 8 9.97 -20.38 -4.10
C GLU A 8 9.95 -19.07 -4.89
N PHE A 9 9.78 -17.95 -4.20
CA PHE A 9 9.87 -16.62 -4.80
C PHE A 9 11.27 -16.32 -5.33
N TYR A 10 12.30 -16.61 -4.54
CA TYR A 10 13.68 -16.48 -4.97
C TYR A 10 13.97 -17.36 -6.20
N ASP A 11 13.56 -18.63 -6.18
CA ASP A 11 13.74 -19.55 -7.30
C ASP A 11 13.02 -19.07 -8.57
N LEU A 12 11.83 -18.46 -8.43
CA LEU A 12 11.11 -17.83 -9.54
C LEU A 12 11.93 -16.70 -10.16
N LEU A 13 12.49 -15.82 -9.32
CA LEU A 13 13.31 -14.71 -9.80
C LEU A 13 14.58 -15.17 -10.52
N VAL A 14 15.24 -16.22 -10.00
CA VAL A 14 16.41 -16.84 -10.64
C VAL A 14 16.05 -17.39 -12.04
N ARG A 15 14.95 -18.13 -12.12
CA ARG A 15 14.48 -18.67 -13.41
C ARG A 15 14.10 -17.56 -14.38
N PHE A 16 13.48 -16.48 -13.89
CA PHE A 16 13.13 -15.36 -14.75
C PHE A 16 14.38 -14.71 -15.34
N ARG A 17 15.45 -14.54 -14.57
CA ARG A 17 16.73 -14.03 -15.05
C ARG A 17 17.40 -14.93 -16.09
N ASP A 18 17.31 -16.26 -15.89
CA ASP A 18 18.16 -17.23 -16.61
C ASP A 18 17.46 -17.88 -17.82
N ASP A 19 16.11 -17.91 -17.87
CA ASP A 19 15.33 -18.73 -18.81
C ASP A 19 14.80 -17.98 -20.07
N ASP A 20 15.10 -16.67 -20.26
CA ASP A 20 14.60 -15.86 -21.39
C ASP A 20 13.07 -16.03 -21.62
N PRO A 21 12.21 -15.65 -20.64
CA PRO A 21 10.78 -15.87 -20.74
C PRO A 21 10.08 -15.06 -21.83
N ASN A 22 10.63 -13.91 -22.24
CA ASN A 22 10.10 -13.12 -23.36
C ASN A 22 10.52 -13.69 -24.75
N GLY A 23 11.50 -14.61 -24.79
CA GLY A 23 11.91 -15.32 -26.00
C GLY A 23 12.62 -14.48 -27.03
N ASN A 24 13.22 -13.34 -26.65
CA ASN A 24 13.90 -12.44 -27.56
C ASN A 24 15.34 -12.87 -27.87
N GLY A 25 15.92 -13.80 -27.10
CA GLY A 25 17.27 -14.35 -27.22
C GLY A 25 18.34 -13.45 -26.62
N GLU A 26 17.98 -12.44 -25.84
CA GLU A 26 18.85 -11.56 -25.09
C GLU A 26 18.67 -11.82 -23.59
N GLN A 27 19.69 -11.56 -22.79
CA GLN A 27 19.56 -11.64 -21.31
C GLN A 27 19.32 -10.23 -20.78
N ASP A 28 18.10 -9.74 -20.94
CA ASP A 28 17.72 -8.37 -20.55
C ASP A 28 16.54 -8.34 -19.57
N GLU A 29 16.18 -9.49 -19.03
CA GLU A 29 15.14 -9.64 -18.02
C GLU A 29 15.50 -8.98 -16.70
N ILE A 30 14.48 -8.39 -16.09
CA ILE A 30 14.54 -7.75 -14.77
C ILE A 30 13.53 -8.51 -13.87
N PRO A 31 14.01 -9.46 -13.04
CA PRO A 31 13.13 -10.35 -12.29
C PRO A 31 12.20 -9.65 -11.31
N LEU A 32 12.71 -8.66 -10.55
CA LEU A 32 11.94 -7.88 -9.59
C LEU A 32 12.22 -6.40 -9.80
N SER A 33 11.19 -5.59 -9.96
CA SER A 33 11.33 -4.14 -10.16
C SER A 33 10.30 -3.34 -9.35
N GLY A 34 10.68 -2.12 -9.00
CA GLY A 34 9.84 -1.12 -8.34
C GLY A 34 10.22 0.28 -8.79
N SER A 35 9.44 1.27 -8.40
CA SER A 35 9.75 2.69 -8.53
C SER A 35 9.63 3.37 -7.17
N ASP A 36 10.15 4.59 -7.06
CA ASP A 36 10.11 5.36 -5.81
C ASP A 36 10.82 4.63 -4.63
N GLY A 37 11.97 4.02 -4.95
CA GLY A 37 12.75 3.23 -4.01
C GLY A 37 12.07 1.91 -3.64
N MET A 38 12.14 1.56 -2.35
CA MET A 38 11.65 0.26 -1.87
C MET A 38 10.23 0.31 -1.31
N THR A 39 9.57 1.46 -1.27
CA THR A 39 8.32 1.69 -0.50
C THR A 39 7.25 0.63 -0.77
N TYR A 40 6.98 0.32 -2.02
CA TYR A 40 5.93 -0.63 -2.40
C TYR A 40 6.40 -2.08 -2.36
N LEU A 41 7.61 -2.37 -2.83
CA LEU A 41 8.18 -3.73 -2.75
C LEU A 41 8.34 -4.17 -1.31
N ARG A 42 8.73 -3.25 -0.43
CA ARG A 42 8.83 -3.47 1.01
C ARG A 42 7.52 -3.92 1.61
N GLN A 43 6.40 -3.26 1.29
CA GLN A 43 5.08 -3.65 1.80
C GLN A 43 4.70 -5.10 1.47
N TYR A 44 5.13 -5.61 0.32
CA TYR A 44 4.90 -7.00 -0.07
C TYR A 44 5.87 -7.97 0.61
N LEU A 45 7.14 -7.60 0.77
CA LEU A 45 8.19 -8.54 1.19
C LEU A 45 8.40 -8.61 2.71
N VAL A 46 8.29 -7.49 3.43
CA VAL A 46 8.54 -7.47 4.88
C VAL A 46 7.61 -8.37 5.70
N PRO A 47 6.35 -8.66 5.28
CA PRO A 47 5.52 -9.61 6.00
C PRO A 47 6.12 -11.01 6.10
N SER A 48 6.91 -11.44 5.10
CA SER A 48 7.62 -12.74 5.16
C SER A 48 8.71 -12.80 6.23
N PHE A 49 9.06 -11.68 6.83
CA PHE A 49 10.00 -11.56 7.95
C PHE A 49 9.29 -11.27 9.28
N GLY A 50 7.96 -11.39 9.33
CA GLY A 50 7.16 -11.13 10.54
C GLY A 50 7.02 -9.64 10.88
N ILE A 51 7.10 -8.76 9.87
CA ILE A 51 6.91 -7.31 9.98
C ILE A 51 5.62 -6.94 9.28
N LYS A 52 4.64 -6.37 10.00
CA LYS A 52 3.38 -5.90 9.43
C LYS A 52 3.54 -4.53 8.75
N LYS A 53 4.37 -3.66 9.30
CA LYS A 53 4.65 -2.33 8.77
C LYS A 53 6.10 -1.96 9.04
N PHE A 54 6.79 -1.49 8.04
CA PHE A 54 8.19 -1.06 8.17
C PHE A 54 8.31 0.36 8.77
N ASP A 55 7.72 0.52 9.94
CA ASP A 55 7.59 1.73 10.74
C ASP A 55 7.19 1.31 12.17
N MET A 56 6.42 2.13 12.88
CA MET A 56 5.81 1.73 14.16
C MET A 56 4.74 0.65 13.90
N GLU A 57 4.85 -0.45 14.61
CA GLU A 57 3.90 -1.56 14.60
C GLU A 57 3.70 -2.15 15.99
N GLU A 58 2.61 -2.90 16.16
CA GLU A 58 2.36 -3.68 17.35
C GLU A 58 2.74 -5.14 17.09
N LYS A 59 3.47 -5.75 18.04
CA LYS A 59 3.78 -7.17 18.06
C LYS A 59 3.65 -7.69 19.51
N ASP A 60 2.77 -8.66 19.71
CA ASP A 60 2.55 -9.30 21.01
C ASP A 60 2.17 -8.33 22.17
N GLY A 61 1.43 -7.27 21.88
CA GLY A 61 1.00 -6.25 22.84
C GLY A 61 2.03 -5.14 23.10
N GLU A 62 3.16 -5.18 22.42
CA GLU A 62 4.20 -4.16 22.51
C GLU A 62 4.35 -3.38 21.21
N VAL A 63 4.48 -2.07 21.30
CA VAL A 63 4.79 -1.22 20.16
C VAL A 63 6.29 -1.22 19.93
N ARG A 64 6.71 -1.48 18.69
CA ARG A 64 8.11 -1.45 18.28
C ARG A 64 8.31 -0.63 17.01
N TYR A 65 9.52 -0.19 16.78
CA TYR A 65 9.97 0.38 15.51
C TYR A 65 10.61 -0.72 14.67
N ALA A 66 9.87 -1.25 13.71
CA ALA A 66 10.28 -2.42 12.94
C ALA A 66 11.65 -2.28 12.25
N PRO A 67 12.05 -1.11 11.68
CA PRO A 67 13.38 -0.95 11.07
C PRO A 67 14.55 -1.19 12.00
N ALA A 68 14.37 -1.11 13.33
CA ALA A 68 15.40 -1.39 14.32
C ALA A 68 15.41 -2.85 14.83
N SER A 69 14.68 -3.75 14.18
CA SER A 69 14.56 -5.15 14.61
C SER A 69 15.52 -6.09 13.86
N GLU A 70 15.83 -7.25 14.46
CA GLU A 70 16.54 -8.31 13.75
C GLU A 70 15.74 -8.84 12.54
N ASP A 71 14.42 -8.81 12.60
CA ASP A 71 13.55 -9.15 11.47
C ASP A 71 13.83 -8.23 10.24
N ALA A 72 14.05 -6.94 10.48
CA ALA A 72 14.44 -5.98 9.45
C ALA A 72 15.86 -6.25 8.92
N ARG A 73 16.78 -6.67 9.78
CA ARG A 73 18.12 -7.07 9.35
C ARG A 73 18.08 -8.23 8.36
N GLU A 74 17.27 -9.24 8.63
CA GLU A 74 17.11 -10.39 7.73
C GLU A 74 16.46 -9.98 6.39
N TYR A 75 15.47 -9.08 6.42
CA TYR A 75 14.94 -8.47 5.21
C TYR A 75 16.03 -7.76 4.40
N TYR A 76 16.85 -6.93 5.02
CA TYR A 76 17.95 -6.24 4.33
C TYR A 76 18.98 -7.22 3.74
N LYS A 77 19.34 -8.29 4.45
CA LYS A 77 20.22 -9.34 3.93
C LYS A 77 19.64 -10.01 2.69
N PHE A 78 18.36 -10.33 2.72
CA PHE A 78 17.65 -10.90 1.58
C PHE A 78 17.65 -9.94 0.38
N MET A 79 17.31 -8.67 0.59
CA MET A 79 17.28 -7.68 -0.48
C MET A 79 18.67 -7.38 -1.05
N ASN A 80 19.71 -7.33 -0.21
CA ASN A 80 21.11 -7.22 -0.66
C ASN A 80 21.49 -8.41 -1.55
N LYS A 81 21.16 -9.64 -1.14
CA LYS A 81 21.38 -10.83 -1.97
C LYS A 81 20.67 -10.71 -3.34
N LEU A 82 19.41 -10.28 -3.38
CA LEU A 82 18.69 -10.08 -4.63
C LEU A 82 19.38 -9.03 -5.52
N TYR A 83 19.87 -7.96 -4.93
CA TYR A 83 20.56 -6.89 -5.66
C TYR A 83 21.90 -7.36 -6.22
N GLU A 84 22.74 -8.02 -5.41
CA GLU A 84 24.04 -8.56 -5.82
C GLU A 84 23.92 -9.60 -6.95
N GLU A 85 22.88 -10.44 -6.88
CA GLU A 85 22.61 -11.46 -7.88
C GLU A 85 21.84 -10.94 -9.11
N LYS A 86 21.57 -9.62 -9.18
CA LYS A 86 20.80 -8.97 -10.26
C LYS A 86 19.38 -9.51 -10.42
N LEU A 87 18.80 -9.95 -9.31
CA LEU A 87 17.40 -10.35 -9.23
C LEU A 87 16.50 -9.15 -8.90
N LEU A 88 17.06 -8.10 -8.30
CA LEU A 88 16.42 -6.81 -8.11
C LEU A 88 16.94 -5.81 -9.14
N ASP A 89 16.04 -5.02 -9.70
CA ASP A 89 16.35 -3.96 -10.65
C ASP A 89 17.45 -3.05 -10.12
N GLN A 90 18.53 -2.92 -10.87
CA GLN A 90 19.72 -2.14 -10.46
C GLN A 90 19.45 -0.64 -10.41
N GLU A 91 18.36 -0.18 -11.02
CA GLU A 91 17.92 1.21 -11.03
C GLU A 91 16.78 1.51 -10.03
N VAL A 92 16.38 0.54 -9.18
CA VAL A 92 15.23 0.63 -8.28
C VAL A 92 15.21 1.90 -7.40
N PHE A 93 16.37 2.40 -6.98
CA PHE A 93 16.51 3.62 -6.17
C PHE A 93 16.54 4.93 -6.98
N SER A 94 16.58 4.87 -8.30
CA SER A 94 16.76 6.06 -9.14
C SER A 94 15.75 6.18 -10.28
N GLN A 95 15.01 5.11 -10.59
CA GLN A 95 14.07 5.13 -11.68
C GLN A 95 12.71 5.71 -11.28
N SER A 96 12.09 6.40 -12.22
CA SER A 96 10.69 6.87 -12.10
C SER A 96 9.69 5.77 -12.46
N GLY A 97 8.39 6.00 -12.13
CA GLY A 97 7.31 5.15 -12.58
C GLY A 97 7.24 4.98 -14.11
N ASP A 98 7.47 6.06 -14.87
CA ASP A 98 7.49 6.00 -16.33
C ASP A 98 8.63 5.14 -16.88
N GLN A 99 9.80 5.16 -16.22
CA GLN A 99 10.93 4.30 -16.61
C GLN A 99 10.63 2.83 -16.29
N LYS A 100 10.00 2.53 -15.13
CA LYS A 100 9.52 1.18 -14.81
C LYS A 100 8.50 0.71 -15.86
N LYS A 101 7.51 1.56 -16.19
CA LYS A 101 6.49 1.27 -17.19
C LYS A 101 7.10 0.94 -18.56
N ALA A 102 8.05 1.73 -19.04
CA ALA A 102 8.75 1.46 -20.31
C ALA A 102 9.46 0.09 -20.34
N LYS A 103 9.99 -0.38 -19.19
CA LYS A 103 10.57 -1.71 -19.05
C LYS A 103 9.48 -2.79 -19.11
N GLY A 104 8.31 -2.56 -18.50
CA GLY A 104 7.17 -3.47 -18.54
C GLY A 104 6.56 -3.61 -19.93
N GLU A 105 6.32 -2.49 -20.61
CA GLU A 105 5.81 -2.46 -22.00
C GLU A 105 6.76 -3.13 -23.03
N SER A 106 8.03 -3.34 -22.66
CA SER A 106 9.01 -4.07 -23.46
C SER A 106 9.17 -5.54 -23.05
N ASP A 107 8.25 -6.10 -22.25
CA ASP A 107 8.23 -7.49 -21.77
C ASP A 107 9.49 -7.91 -20.99
N ARG A 108 10.13 -6.98 -20.28
CA ARG A 108 11.38 -7.24 -19.54
C ARG A 108 11.17 -7.47 -18.05
N LEU A 109 10.00 -7.09 -17.49
CA LEU A 109 9.73 -7.19 -16.06
C LEU A 109 9.07 -8.51 -15.69
N GLY A 110 9.57 -9.18 -14.65
CA GLY A 110 8.97 -10.36 -14.08
C GLY A 110 7.92 -10.03 -13.02
N VAL A 111 8.37 -9.54 -11.88
CA VAL A 111 7.53 -9.17 -10.74
C VAL A 111 7.66 -7.68 -10.48
N TYR A 112 6.55 -7.01 -10.29
CA TYR A 112 6.52 -5.58 -10.00
C TYR A 112 5.28 -5.21 -9.18
N HIS A 113 5.34 -4.06 -8.51
CA HIS A 113 4.20 -3.47 -7.83
C HIS A 113 3.56 -2.41 -8.73
N ASP A 114 2.21 -2.45 -8.83
CA ASP A 114 1.39 -1.38 -9.37
C ASP A 114 -0.04 -1.48 -8.81
N TRP A 115 -0.92 -0.50 -9.10
CA TRP A 115 -2.34 -0.58 -8.81
C TRP A 115 -2.99 -1.76 -9.53
N PHE A 116 -2.69 -1.90 -10.83
CA PHE A 116 -3.10 -3.01 -11.67
C PHE A 116 -1.95 -3.41 -12.59
N SER A 117 -1.86 -4.68 -12.95
CA SER A 117 -0.75 -5.19 -13.76
C SER A 117 -0.64 -4.50 -15.12
N TYR A 118 -1.76 -4.17 -15.75
CA TYR A 118 -1.78 -3.55 -17.08
C TYR A 118 -1.25 -2.10 -17.08
N PHE A 119 -1.21 -1.40 -15.95
CA PHE A 119 -0.59 -0.07 -15.88
C PHE A 119 0.91 -0.10 -16.16
N THR A 120 1.58 -1.18 -15.82
CA THR A 120 3.00 -1.37 -16.08
C THR A 120 3.27 -2.24 -17.31
N SER A 121 2.50 -3.30 -17.56
CA SER A 121 2.74 -4.22 -18.68
C SER A 121 2.33 -3.68 -20.05
N GLY A 122 1.47 -2.65 -20.10
CA GLY A 122 0.91 -2.15 -21.35
C GLY A 122 -0.10 -3.08 -22.03
N LYS A 123 -0.53 -4.14 -21.34
CA LYS A 123 -1.62 -5.02 -21.79
C LYS A 123 -2.95 -4.27 -21.74
N GLU A 124 -3.91 -4.75 -22.51
CA GLU A 124 -5.29 -4.32 -22.31
C GLU A 124 -5.84 -4.91 -21.01
N GLU A 125 -6.78 -4.21 -20.36
CA GLU A 125 -7.37 -4.62 -19.09
C GLU A 125 -7.96 -6.04 -19.15
N GLU A 126 -8.62 -6.40 -20.26
CA GLU A 126 -9.20 -7.72 -20.48
C GLU A 126 -8.16 -8.85 -20.51
N GLU A 127 -6.94 -8.56 -20.92
CA GLU A 127 -5.83 -9.52 -20.94
C GLU A 127 -5.18 -9.68 -19.55
N ALA A 128 -5.29 -8.66 -18.69
CA ALA A 128 -4.68 -8.62 -17.38
C ALA A 128 -5.28 -9.64 -16.38
N VAL A 129 -6.45 -10.21 -16.65
CA VAL A 129 -7.03 -11.33 -15.88
C VAL A 129 -6.15 -12.60 -15.89
N THR A 130 -5.13 -12.63 -16.75
CA THR A 130 -4.15 -13.72 -16.78
C THR A 130 -2.94 -13.49 -15.87
N ASP A 131 -2.80 -12.30 -15.29
CA ASP A 131 -1.68 -11.91 -14.45
C ASP A 131 -2.05 -12.17 -12.97
N PRO A 132 -1.59 -13.28 -12.36
CA PRO A 132 -2.00 -13.64 -11.02
C PRO A 132 -1.43 -12.67 -9.97
N MET A 133 -2.23 -12.32 -8.97
CA MET A 133 -1.72 -11.67 -7.77
C MET A 133 -0.89 -12.66 -6.94
N PHE A 134 0.16 -12.14 -6.30
CA PHE A 134 0.96 -12.96 -5.41
C PHE A 134 0.23 -13.23 -4.09
N HIS A 135 0.46 -14.41 -3.56
CA HIS A 135 0.06 -14.80 -2.21
C HIS A 135 1.04 -14.18 -1.20
N PRO A 136 0.62 -13.81 0.03
CA PRO A 136 1.58 -13.48 1.08
C PRO A 136 2.55 -14.63 1.31
N LEU A 137 3.84 -14.33 1.27
CA LEU A 137 4.89 -15.34 1.33
C LEU A 137 5.16 -15.78 2.78
N THR A 138 5.31 -17.08 2.99
CA THR A 138 5.84 -17.64 4.24
C THR A 138 7.35 -17.81 4.19
N SER A 139 7.99 -17.91 5.34
CA SER A 139 9.43 -18.14 5.48
C SER A 139 9.77 -18.81 6.80
N GLU A 140 11.06 -19.01 7.07
CA GLU A 140 11.52 -19.46 8.39
C GLU A 140 11.27 -18.43 9.51
N TRP A 141 11.12 -17.15 9.17
CA TRP A 141 10.80 -16.05 10.10
C TRP A 141 9.32 -15.84 10.31
N GLN A 142 8.50 -16.24 9.31
CA GLN A 142 7.04 -16.10 9.31
C GLN A 142 6.39 -17.35 8.72
N ALA A 143 5.97 -18.26 9.59
CA ALA A 143 5.46 -19.56 9.20
C ALA A 143 4.04 -19.52 8.59
N GLU A 144 3.22 -18.54 8.98
CA GLU A 144 1.87 -18.36 8.46
C GLU A 144 1.84 -17.15 7.53
N PRO A 145 1.04 -17.16 6.47
CA PRO A 145 0.89 -16.00 5.59
C PRO A 145 0.41 -14.77 6.38
N LEU A 146 0.96 -13.61 6.09
CA LEU A 146 0.64 -12.34 6.75
C LEU A 146 0.44 -11.26 5.70
N ALA A 147 -0.74 -10.61 5.72
CA ALA A 147 -1.04 -9.49 4.85
C ALA A 147 -1.37 -8.25 5.69
N PRO A 148 -0.56 -7.18 5.65
CA PRO A 148 -0.91 -5.95 6.34
C PRO A 148 -2.11 -5.28 5.68
N ILE A 149 -3.15 -5.01 6.48
CA ILE A 149 -4.37 -4.33 6.05
C ILE A 149 -4.56 -3.01 6.79
N LYS A 150 -5.37 -2.12 6.22
CA LYS A 150 -5.73 -0.85 6.85
C LYS A 150 -6.93 -1.04 7.78
N THR A 151 -7.10 -0.13 8.75
CA THR A 151 -8.25 -0.09 9.66
C THR A 151 -9.58 0.26 8.96
N GLY A 152 -9.55 0.66 7.69
CA GLY A 152 -10.71 1.18 6.98
C GLY A 152 -11.01 2.66 7.27
N ILE A 153 -10.26 3.30 8.17
CA ILE A 153 -10.41 4.71 8.51
C ILE A 153 -9.24 5.51 7.95
N ASN A 154 -9.51 6.47 7.07
CA ASN A 154 -8.51 7.43 6.61
C ASN A 154 -8.59 8.69 7.47
N ARG A 155 -7.51 8.97 8.21
CA ARG A 155 -7.40 10.15 9.07
C ARG A 155 -6.70 11.30 8.36
N SER A 156 -6.92 12.52 8.87
CA SER A 156 -6.24 13.73 8.38
C SER A 156 -6.49 14.05 6.90
N THR A 157 -7.64 13.65 6.37
CA THR A 157 -8.05 13.88 4.96
C THR A 157 -8.47 15.32 4.71
N ALA A 158 -8.85 16.06 5.74
CA ALA A 158 -9.19 17.49 5.65
C ALA A 158 -8.73 18.25 6.88
N ALA A 159 -8.38 19.53 6.71
CA ALA A 159 -8.01 20.42 7.80
C ALA A 159 -8.66 21.80 7.66
N ILE A 160 -9.21 22.31 8.75
CA ILE A 160 -9.69 23.70 8.85
C ILE A 160 -8.54 24.54 9.41
N THR A 161 -7.98 25.43 8.59
CA THR A 161 -6.85 26.27 9.00
C THR A 161 -7.30 27.49 9.80
N THR A 162 -6.36 28.11 10.53
CA THR A 162 -6.59 29.36 11.28
C THR A 162 -6.92 30.58 10.39
N ALA A 163 -6.69 30.50 9.08
CA ALA A 163 -7.07 31.51 8.12
C ALA A 163 -8.57 31.48 7.75
N ASN A 164 -9.29 30.42 8.16
CA ASN A 164 -10.72 30.28 7.89
C ASN A 164 -11.53 31.21 8.83
N GLU A 165 -12.24 32.16 8.27
CA GLU A 165 -13.08 33.10 9.02
C GLU A 165 -14.43 32.50 9.47
N HIS A 166 -14.83 31.34 8.91
CA HIS A 166 -16.12 30.68 9.14
C HIS A 166 -15.97 29.17 9.45
N PRO A 167 -15.21 28.79 10.49
CA PRO A 167 -14.89 27.37 10.75
C PRO A 167 -16.14 26.50 11.01
N GLU A 168 -17.18 27.07 11.65
CA GLU A 168 -18.43 26.34 11.88
C GLU A 168 -19.19 26.04 10.58
N ALA A 169 -19.19 26.96 9.62
CA ALA A 169 -19.81 26.73 8.33
C ALA A 169 -19.04 25.69 7.53
N THR A 170 -17.70 25.75 7.58
CA THR A 170 -16.84 24.74 6.94
C THR A 170 -17.04 23.38 7.57
N MET A 171 -17.15 23.27 8.89
CA MET A 171 -17.43 22.01 9.57
C MET A 171 -18.78 21.42 9.16
N ARG A 172 -19.83 22.22 9.05
CA ARG A 172 -21.14 21.75 8.55
C ARG A 172 -21.07 21.26 7.10
N TRP A 173 -20.26 21.93 6.28
CA TRP A 173 -20.04 21.48 4.91
C TRP A 173 -19.30 20.13 4.85
N LEU A 174 -18.25 19.96 5.65
CA LEU A 174 -17.52 18.69 5.78
C LEU A 174 -18.43 17.57 6.32
N ASP A 175 -19.24 17.85 7.34
CA ASP A 175 -20.21 16.92 7.90
C ASP A 175 -21.24 16.45 6.85
N GLY A 176 -21.67 17.37 5.98
CA GLY A 176 -22.57 17.06 4.88
C GLY A 176 -21.99 16.05 3.87
N LEU A 177 -20.67 15.88 3.78
CA LEU A 177 -20.05 14.89 2.90
C LEU A 177 -20.24 13.46 3.39
N TYR A 178 -20.67 13.28 4.65
CA TYR A 178 -21.06 11.99 5.22
C TYR A 178 -22.55 11.67 5.04
N ASP A 179 -23.33 12.58 4.42
CA ASP A 179 -24.69 12.28 3.98
C ASP A 179 -24.64 11.26 2.82
N PRO A 180 -25.40 10.16 2.88
CA PRO A 180 -25.34 9.11 1.86
C PRO A 180 -25.55 9.57 0.43
N GLU A 181 -26.50 10.50 0.20
CA GLU A 181 -26.76 11.02 -1.14
C GLU A 181 -25.61 11.88 -1.66
N ILE A 182 -25.02 12.68 -0.75
CA ILE A 182 -23.88 13.54 -1.09
C ILE A 182 -22.61 12.70 -1.28
N ALA A 183 -22.34 11.75 -0.37
CA ALA A 183 -21.21 10.84 -0.51
C ALA A 183 -21.23 10.09 -1.83
N ASN A 184 -22.41 9.62 -2.22
CA ASN A 184 -22.61 8.94 -3.49
C ASN A 184 -22.41 9.87 -4.70
N LEU A 185 -22.95 11.10 -4.66
CA LEU A 185 -22.71 12.09 -5.69
C LEU A 185 -21.22 12.40 -5.87
N MET A 186 -20.47 12.44 -4.75
CA MET A 186 -19.04 12.75 -4.75
C MET A 186 -18.19 11.59 -5.27
N SER A 187 -18.53 10.35 -4.92
CA SER A 187 -17.74 9.16 -5.28
C SER A 187 -18.06 8.63 -6.68
N VAL A 188 -19.33 8.64 -7.09
CA VAL A 188 -19.77 8.06 -8.37
C VAL A 188 -20.04 9.14 -9.44
N GLY A 189 -20.31 10.36 -9.00
CA GLY A 189 -20.69 11.46 -9.87
C GLY A 189 -22.20 11.59 -10.06
N PRO A 190 -22.65 12.60 -10.81
CA PRO A 190 -24.08 12.90 -10.97
C PRO A 190 -24.78 11.94 -11.92
N GLU A 191 -26.03 11.59 -11.58
CA GLU A 191 -26.94 10.87 -12.44
C GLU A 191 -27.14 11.61 -13.79
N GLY A 192 -27.25 10.83 -14.88
CA GLY A 192 -27.40 11.35 -16.25
C GLY A 192 -26.09 11.83 -16.88
N HIS A 193 -24.98 11.85 -16.17
CA HIS A 193 -23.64 12.16 -16.70
C HIS A 193 -22.72 10.96 -16.70
N VAL A 194 -22.49 10.37 -15.55
CA VAL A 194 -21.63 9.19 -15.39
C VAL A 194 -22.46 7.91 -15.38
N TRP A 195 -23.61 7.93 -14.72
CA TRP A 195 -24.49 6.80 -14.56
C TRP A 195 -25.97 7.19 -14.71
N GLU A 196 -26.79 6.18 -14.92
CA GLU A 196 -28.26 6.27 -14.99
C GLU A 196 -28.88 4.98 -14.42
N LEU A 197 -30.19 4.99 -14.15
CA LEU A 197 -30.87 3.78 -13.74
C LEU A 197 -31.41 3.03 -14.97
N ASP A 198 -31.24 1.72 -14.99
CA ASP A 198 -31.89 0.84 -15.95
C ASP A 198 -33.41 0.68 -15.65
N ASP A 199 -34.11 -0.08 -16.48
CA ASP A 199 -35.56 -0.35 -16.33
C ASP A 199 -35.89 -1.11 -15.02
N ASN A 200 -34.94 -1.71 -14.34
CA ASN A 200 -35.09 -2.44 -13.08
C ASN A 200 -34.69 -1.57 -11.86
N GLY A 201 -34.24 -0.34 -12.08
CA GLY A 201 -33.77 0.56 -11.03
C GLY A 201 -32.31 0.27 -10.60
N LYS A 202 -31.56 -0.53 -11.35
CA LYS A 202 -30.15 -0.78 -11.14
C LYS A 202 -29.32 0.31 -11.86
N ARG A 203 -28.21 0.72 -11.25
CA ARG A 203 -27.27 1.65 -11.91
C ARG A 203 -26.54 0.99 -13.05
N GLN A 204 -26.39 1.74 -14.13
CA GLN A 204 -25.51 1.41 -15.24
C GLN A 204 -24.76 2.67 -15.68
N TYR A 205 -23.62 2.50 -16.32
CA TYR A 205 -22.93 3.63 -16.92
C TYR A 205 -23.74 4.20 -18.10
N THR A 206 -23.74 5.54 -18.22
CA THR A 206 -24.30 6.18 -19.42
C THR A 206 -23.52 5.75 -20.68
N GLU A 207 -24.13 5.86 -21.85
CA GLU A 207 -23.45 5.57 -23.13
C GLU A 207 -22.13 6.34 -23.26
N ALA A 208 -22.06 7.58 -22.72
CA ALA A 208 -20.84 8.39 -22.73
C ALA A 208 -19.73 7.84 -21.83
N ALA A 209 -20.08 7.14 -20.75
CA ALA A 209 -19.14 6.62 -19.77
C ALA A 209 -18.76 5.15 -20.00
N GLN A 210 -19.44 4.43 -20.89
CA GLN A 210 -19.15 3.01 -21.16
C GLN A 210 -17.77 2.74 -21.79
N GLY A 211 -17.12 3.74 -22.38
CA GLY A 211 -15.80 3.57 -23.00
C GLY A 211 -14.66 3.96 -22.07
N ASP A 212 -14.81 5.06 -21.34
CA ASP A 212 -13.83 5.59 -20.40
C ASP A 212 -14.53 6.40 -19.31
N VAL A 213 -14.79 5.74 -18.21
CA VAL A 213 -15.47 6.33 -17.04
C VAL A 213 -14.66 7.49 -16.46
N GLU A 214 -13.33 7.33 -16.38
CA GLU A 214 -12.44 8.33 -15.80
C GLU A 214 -12.34 9.59 -16.68
N GLU A 215 -12.41 9.45 -18.01
CA GLU A 215 -12.48 10.59 -18.92
C GLU A 215 -13.75 11.42 -18.67
N VAL A 216 -14.90 10.76 -18.51
CA VAL A 216 -16.17 11.45 -18.24
C VAL A 216 -16.15 12.04 -16.83
N ARG A 217 -15.73 11.28 -15.82
CA ARG A 217 -15.62 11.72 -14.43
C ARG A 217 -14.73 12.94 -14.29
N SER A 218 -13.57 12.96 -14.93
CA SER A 218 -12.63 14.09 -14.90
C SER A 218 -13.22 15.37 -15.48
N LYS A 219 -14.12 15.27 -16.46
CA LYS A 219 -14.81 16.43 -17.05
C LYS A 219 -15.88 17.00 -16.14
N VAL A 220 -16.55 16.17 -15.34
CA VAL A 220 -17.65 16.60 -14.46
C VAL A 220 -17.20 16.88 -13.02
N ALA A 221 -16.16 16.23 -12.52
CA ALA A 221 -15.65 16.39 -11.16
C ALA A 221 -15.29 17.84 -10.79
N PRO A 222 -14.65 18.66 -11.65
CA PRO A 222 -14.40 20.06 -11.36
C PRO A 222 -15.66 20.88 -11.10
N ASN A 223 -16.82 20.42 -11.60
CA ASN A 223 -18.09 21.10 -11.46
C ASN A 223 -18.89 20.64 -10.23
N TYR A 224 -18.65 19.43 -9.74
CA TYR A 224 -19.45 18.80 -8.69
C TYR A 224 -18.71 18.60 -7.36
N GLY A 225 -17.40 18.85 -7.30
CA GLY A 225 -16.65 18.93 -6.05
C GLY A 225 -15.53 17.91 -5.90
N LEU A 226 -15.15 17.66 -4.65
CA LEU A 226 -13.99 16.87 -4.25
C LEU A 226 -14.40 15.44 -3.90
N GLU A 227 -13.54 14.50 -4.23
CA GLU A 227 -13.71 13.09 -3.85
C GLU A 227 -13.56 12.87 -2.32
N PHE A 228 -12.80 13.70 -1.63
CA PHE A 228 -12.49 13.58 -0.21
C PHE A 228 -12.73 14.87 0.59
N PRO A 229 -13.11 14.77 1.87
CA PRO A 229 -13.41 13.55 2.64
C PRO A 229 -14.70 12.90 2.17
N GLY A 230 -14.73 11.58 2.12
CA GLY A 230 -15.86 10.79 1.65
C GLY A 230 -16.22 9.65 2.59
N TYR A 231 -17.48 9.28 2.59
CA TYR A 231 -18.01 8.13 3.31
C TYR A 231 -18.28 7.00 2.31
N HIS A 232 -17.65 5.84 2.52
CA HIS A 232 -18.00 4.63 1.81
C HIS A 232 -19.13 3.93 2.55
N GLN A 233 -20.27 3.79 1.88
CA GLN A 233 -21.40 3.05 2.43
C GLN A 233 -21.28 1.58 2.14
N ASP A 234 -21.44 0.76 3.19
CA ASP A 234 -21.74 -0.65 3.02
C ASP A 234 -23.14 -0.83 2.43
N LYS A 235 -23.27 -1.79 1.50
CA LYS A 235 -24.52 -2.11 0.80
C LYS A 235 -25.66 -2.45 1.77
N GLU A 236 -25.36 -2.93 2.97
CA GLU A 236 -26.33 -3.31 3.99
C GLU A 236 -27.00 -2.11 4.68
N ASP A 237 -26.36 -0.94 4.66
CA ASP A 237 -26.82 0.27 5.36
C ASP A 237 -27.60 1.25 4.46
N TYR A 238 -27.82 0.91 3.18
CA TYR A 238 -28.42 1.82 2.20
C TYR A 238 -29.66 1.24 1.54
N ASP A 239 -30.81 1.86 1.81
CA ASP A 239 -32.12 1.52 1.21
C ASP A 239 -32.31 2.06 -0.24
N GLY A 240 -31.27 2.64 -0.83
CA GLY A 240 -31.31 3.23 -2.18
C GLY A 240 -30.99 2.24 -3.30
N PRO A 241 -30.91 2.73 -4.55
CA PRO A 241 -30.52 1.92 -5.70
C PRO A 241 -29.15 1.27 -5.47
N ASP A 242 -28.96 0.06 -5.99
CA ASP A 242 -27.65 -0.63 -5.94
C ASP A 242 -26.54 0.30 -6.44
N LEU A 243 -25.57 0.60 -5.56
CA LEU A 243 -24.49 1.54 -5.82
C LEU A 243 -23.38 0.94 -6.68
N THR A 244 -23.37 -0.37 -6.86
CA THR A 244 -22.41 -1.03 -7.74
C THR A 244 -22.75 -0.73 -9.20
N ILE A 245 -21.84 -0.05 -9.89
CA ILE A 245 -21.93 0.17 -11.33
C ILE A 245 -20.92 -0.74 -11.99
N GLY A 246 -21.40 -1.63 -12.86
CA GLY A 246 -20.56 -2.35 -13.80
C GLY A 246 -19.59 -3.39 -13.23
N ASP A 247 -19.37 -3.42 -11.92
CA ASP A 247 -18.39 -4.31 -11.28
C ASP A 247 -18.66 -5.80 -11.55
N GLU A 248 -19.93 -6.21 -11.64
CA GLU A 248 -20.30 -7.59 -11.94
C GLU A 248 -20.09 -7.96 -13.43
N GLU A 249 -19.94 -6.94 -14.28
CA GLU A 249 -19.76 -7.12 -15.73
C GLU A 249 -18.31 -6.90 -16.18
N ASN A 250 -17.45 -6.31 -15.32
CA ASN A 250 -16.02 -6.16 -15.60
C ASN A 250 -15.23 -7.39 -15.15
N PRO A 251 -14.72 -8.23 -16.09
CA PRO A 251 -13.99 -9.44 -15.75
C PRO A 251 -12.72 -9.18 -14.92
N PHE A 252 -12.04 -8.04 -15.14
CA PHE A 252 -10.82 -7.71 -14.41
C PHE A 252 -11.10 -7.32 -12.96
N ILE A 253 -12.10 -6.49 -12.72
CA ILE A 253 -12.51 -6.11 -11.35
C ILE A 253 -12.98 -7.35 -10.58
N THR A 254 -13.76 -8.22 -11.22
CA THR A 254 -14.20 -9.49 -10.62
C THR A 254 -12.99 -10.38 -10.29
N PHE A 255 -12.01 -10.46 -11.18
CA PHE A 255 -10.77 -11.19 -10.95
C PHE A 255 -9.99 -10.63 -9.75
N VAL A 256 -9.79 -9.30 -9.69
CA VAL A 256 -9.06 -8.66 -8.56
C VAL A 256 -9.78 -8.90 -7.23
N LYS A 257 -11.12 -8.74 -7.18
CA LYS A 257 -11.91 -9.02 -5.97
C LYS A 257 -11.75 -10.48 -5.52
N GLN A 258 -11.79 -11.44 -6.46
CA GLN A 258 -11.61 -12.85 -6.14
C GLN A 258 -10.20 -13.15 -5.65
N GLU A 259 -9.16 -12.64 -6.33
CA GLU A 259 -7.77 -12.81 -5.91
C GLU A 259 -7.52 -12.22 -4.52
N THR A 260 -8.10 -11.04 -4.22
CA THR A 260 -8.01 -10.41 -2.90
C THR A 260 -8.69 -11.26 -1.83
N ALA A 261 -9.93 -11.70 -2.08
CA ALA A 261 -10.69 -12.53 -1.15
C ALA A 261 -10.02 -13.88 -0.86
N ASP A 262 -9.36 -14.47 -1.86
CA ASP A 262 -8.73 -15.78 -1.72
C ASP A 262 -7.32 -15.70 -1.13
N LYS A 263 -6.56 -14.64 -1.43
CA LYS A 263 -5.12 -14.57 -1.14
C LYS A 263 -4.73 -13.56 -0.07
N ILE A 264 -5.52 -12.50 0.15
CA ILE A 264 -5.16 -11.39 1.06
C ILE A 264 -6.06 -11.38 2.30
N ASP A 265 -7.39 -11.33 2.11
CA ASP A 265 -8.34 -11.15 3.21
C ASP A 265 -8.22 -12.19 4.32
N PRO A 266 -7.96 -13.50 4.04
CA PRO A 266 -7.86 -14.50 5.10
C PRO A 266 -6.65 -14.31 6.04
N TYR A 267 -5.67 -13.49 5.63
CA TYR A 267 -4.40 -13.28 6.34
C TYR A 267 -4.21 -11.83 6.77
N GLY A 268 -5.29 -11.04 6.69
CA GLY A 268 -5.27 -9.61 6.97
C GLY A 268 -5.03 -9.30 8.45
N GLU A 269 -3.97 -8.56 8.77
CA GLU A 269 -3.70 -8.04 10.10
C GLU A 269 -3.44 -6.53 10.06
N VAL A 270 -4.02 -5.81 11.02
CA VAL A 270 -3.74 -4.38 11.20
C VAL A 270 -2.40 -4.22 11.90
N PRO A 271 -1.43 -3.51 11.30
CA PRO A 271 -0.09 -3.34 11.90
C PRO A 271 -0.10 -2.60 13.23
N LEU A 272 -0.93 -1.57 13.32
CA LEU A 272 -1.13 -0.75 14.50
C LEU A 272 -2.52 -0.12 14.39
N PRO A 273 -3.34 -0.11 15.46
CA PRO A 273 -4.63 0.58 15.42
C PRO A 273 -4.45 2.09 15.25
N ASP A 274 -5.55 2.79 14.91
CA ASP A 274 -5.53 4.25 14.78
C ASP A 274 -5.38 4.92 16.15
N LEU A 275 -4.15 5.16 16.54
CA LEU A 275 -3.79 5.75 17.82
C LEU A 275 -3.96 7.27 17.83
N TYR A 276 -4.39 7.81 18.97
CA TYR A 276 -4.45 9.24 19.22
C TYR A 276 -3.31 9.65 20.18
N LEU A 277 -2.29 10.29 19.63
CA LEU A 277 -1.25 10.93 20.43
C LEU A 277 -1.78 12.25 21.01
N SER A 278 -1.43 12.54 22.27
CA SER A 278 -1.66 13.84 22.85
C SER A 278 -0.81 14.92 22.17
N GLN A 279 -1.17 16.19 22.32
CA GLN A 279 -0.37 17.29 21.76
C GLN A 279 1.08 17.28 22.28
N GLU A 280 1.28 16.92 23.54
CA GLU A 280 2.62 16.82 24.13
C GLU A 280 3.44 15.69 23.48
N GLU A 281 2.82 14.54 23.18
CA GLU A 281 3.46 13.44 22.47
C GLU A 281 3.80 13.83 21.02
N ILE A 282 2.88 14.49 20.33
CA ILE A 282 3.13 15.01 18.97
C ILE A 282 4.31 15.97 18.95
N ASP A 283 4.30 16.96 19.86
CA ASP A 283 5.36 17.97 19.93
C ASP A 283 6.75 17.35 20.18
N LYS A 284 6.81 16.24 20.92
CA LYS A 284 8.06 15.51 21.21
C LYS A 284 8.52 14.63 20.05
N THR A 285 7.61 14.08 19.25
CA THR A 285 7.92 13.01 18.28
C THR A 285 7.96 13.48 16.83
N GLN A 286 7.31 14.58 16.49
CA GLN A 286 7.16 15.02 15.10
C GLN A 286 8.51 15.19 14.35
N ALA A 287 9.51 15.79 15.01
CA ALA A 287 10.83 15.95 14.41
C ALA A 287 11.58 14.61 14.29
N ILE A 288 11.44 13.75 15.31
CA ILE A 288 12.07 12.42 15.35
C ILE A 288 11.58 11.56 14.19
N ILE A 289 10.27 11.55 13.91
CA ILE A 289 9.67 10.78 12.82
C ILE A 289 10.31 11.16 11.47
N GLY A 290 10.35 12.45 11.13
CA GLY A 290 10.91 12.88 9.85
C GLY A 290 12.41 12.62 9.69
N ASP A 291 13.18 12.73 10.78
CA ASP A 291 14.60 12.44 10.79
C ASP A 291 14.85 10.93 10.61
N LEU A 292 14.08 10.07 11.31
CA LEU A 292 14.15 8.62 11.19
C LEU A 292 13.74 8.13 9.80
N GLU A 293 12.63 8.62 9.24
CA GLU A 293 12.20 8.26 7.88
C GLU A 293 13.30 8.52 6.86
N THR A 294 13.87 9.72 6.88
CA THR A 294 14.97 10.09 5.97
C THR A 294 16.21 9.22 6.17
N PHE A 295 16.57 8.94 7.43
CA PHE A 295 17.72 8.10 7.75
C PHE A 295 17.52 6.66 7.28
N ILE A 296 16.35 6.06 7.56
CA ILE A 296 16.03 4.69 7.18
C ILE A 296 16.06 4.50 5.66
N GLU A 297 15.48 5.43 4.89
CA GLU A 297 15.52 5.35 3.42
C GLU A 297 16.96 5.36 2.88
N GLN A 298 17.81 6.19 3.46
CA GLN A 298 19.23 6.25 3.05
C GLN A 298 20.02 5.00 3.44
N GLU A 299 19.80 4.49 4.64
CA GLU A 299 20.51 3.30 5.13
C GLU A 299 20.01 2.03 4.41
N GLU A 300 18.72 1.90 4.16
CA GLU A 300 18.16 0.81 3.35
C GLU A 300 18.84 0.74 1.97
N ALA A 301 18.97 1.88 1.28
CA ALA A 301 19.65 1.93 -0.01
C ALA A 301 21.12 1.50 0.10
N LYS A 302 21.82 1.90 1.17
CA LYS A 302 23.22 1.51 1.40
C LYS A 302 23.38 0.03 1.70
N PHE A 303 22.50 -0.55 2.53
CA PHE A 303 22.47 -1.98 2.82
C PHE A 303 22.16 -2.80 1.57
N ILE A 304 21.09 -2.48 0.89
CA ILE A 304 20.65 -3.23 -0.30
C ILE A 304 21.68 -3.18 -1.43
N THR A 305 22.31 -2.03 -1.67
CA THR A 305 23.34 -1.89 -2.71
C THR A 305 24.73 -2.37 -2.30
N GLY A 306 24.93 -2.85 -1.05
CA GLY A 306 26.19 -3.33 -0.55
C GLY A 306 27.20 -2.22 -0.23
N GLN A 307 26.79 -0.95 -0.16
CA GLN A 307 27.65 0.15 0.27
C GLN A 307 28.00 0.05 1.76
N LYS A 308 27.10 -0.55 2.56
CA LYS A 308 27.32 -0.98 3.93
C LYS A 308 27.08 -2.50 3.99
N ASP A 309 28.00 -3.24 4.58
CA ASP A 309 27.85 -4.70 4.73
C ASP A 309 26.86 -5.02 5.85
N ILE A 310 25.64 -5.42 5.48
CA ILE A 310 24.58 -5.79 6.43
C ILE A 310 24.92 -7.07 7.22
N ASN A 311 25.86 -7.88 6.75
CA ASN A 311 26.31 -9.09 7.44
C ASN A 311 27.35 -8.80 8.54
N ASP A 312 27.95 -7.60 8.55
CA ASP A 312 28.86 -7.17 9.61
C ASP A 312 28.07 -6.69 10.84
N ASP A 313 28.23 -7.40 11.96
CA ASP A 313 27.55 -7.05 13.22
C ASP A 313 27.91 -5.64 13.72
N ALA A 314 29.15 -5.18 13.51
CA ALA A 314 29.55 -3.84 13.93
C ALA A 314 28.86 -2.74 13.12
N VAL A 315 28.58 -2.98 11.83
CA VAL A 315 27.83 -2.07 10.98
C VAL A 315 26.38 -2.01 11.42
N TRP A 316 25.78 -3.15 11.76
CA TRP A 316 24.42 -3.22 12.29
C TRP A 316 24.29 -2.55 13.65
N GLU A 317 25.22 -2.82 14.59
CA GLU A 317 25.25 -2.15 15.88
C GLU A 317 25.39 -0.62 15.76
N GLN A 318 26.22 -0.15 14.83
CA GLN A 318 26.34 1.29 14.58
C GLN A 318 25.02 1.88 14.05
N TYR A 319 24.34 1.21 13.13
CA TYR A 319 23.02 1.63 12.62
C TYR A 319 22.00 1.74 13.76
N LEU A 320 21.92 0.77 14.66
CA LEU A 320 21.03 0.81 15.83
C LEU A 320 21.35 1.99 16.76
N GLN A 321 22.64 2.22 17.04
CA GLN A 321 23.07 3.35 17.87
C GLN A 321 22.73 4.71 17.25
N GLU A 322 22.81 4.84 15.92
CA GLU A 322 22.41 6.05 15.20
C GLU A 322 20.90 6.30 15.35
N ILE A 323 20.06 5.29 15.18
CA ILE A 323 18.60 5.36 15.38
C ILE A 323 18.28 5.75 16.84
N GLU A 324 18.90 5.11 17.83
CA GLU A 324 18.72 5.44 19.24
C GLU A 324 19.07 6.90 19.53
N SER A 325 20.18 7.38 18.97
CA SER A 325 20.63 8.77 19.14
C SER A 325 19.67 9.81 18.55
N MET A 326 18.84 9.42 17.58
CA MET A 326 17.78 10.26 16.99
C MET A 326 16.54 10.36 17.87
N GLY A 327 16.45 9.59 18.97
CA GLY A 327 15.36 9.66 19.93
C GLY A 327 14.32 8.55 19.79
N LEU A 328 14.69 7.41 19.26
CA LEU A 328 13.80 6.25 19.08
C LEU A 328 13.04 5.90 20.35
N ASP A 329 13.70 5.87 21.52
CA ASP A 329 13.06 5.54 22.79
C ASP A 329 11.88 6.48 23.09
N THR A 330 12.03 7.78 22.85
CA THR A 330 10.97 8.77 23.04
C THR A 330 9.79 8.51 22.11
N LEU A 331 10.05 8.11 20.87
CA LEU A 331 9.04 7.79 19.89
C LEU A 331 8.25 6.53 20.30
N VAL A 332 8.97 5.44 20.65
CA VAL A 332 8.35 4.18 21.06
C VAL A 332 7.53 4.37 22.35
N GLU A 333 8.03 5.09 23.35
CA GLU A 333 7.31 5.39 24.59
C GLU A 333 6.00 6.14 24.32
N ALA A 334 6.01 7.12 23.42
CA ALA A 334 4.81 7.89 23.09
C ALA A 334 3.75 7.02 22.40
N TYR A 335 4.16 6.18 21.45
CA TYR A 335 3.26 5.28 20.76
C TYR A 335 2.76 4.16 21.67
N GLN A 336 3.60 3.61 22.54
CA GLN A 336 3.17 2.60 23.53
C GLN A 336 2.16 3.20 24.53
N ALA A 337 2.35 4.43 24.98
CA ALA A 337 1.40 5.10 25.85
C ALA A 337 0.05 5.32 25.15
N ALA A 338 0.06 5.71 23.87
CA ALA A 338 -1.15 5.85 23.08
C ALA A 338 -1.84 4.49 22.84
N TYR A 339 -1.09 3.43 22.58
CA TYR A 339 -1.60 2.06 22.43
C TYR A 339 -2.26 1.56 23.73
N ASN A 340 -1.61 1.76 24.88
CA ASN A 340 -2.19 1.37 26.17
C ASN A 340 -3.53 2.09 26.42
N ARG A 341 -3.62 3.39 26.11
CA ARG A 341 -4.89 4.13 26.21
C ARG A 341 -5.96 3.57 25.28
N TRP A 342 -5.58 3.15 24.08
CA TRP A 342 -6.50 2.54 23.13
C TRP A 342 -7.04 1.18 23.64
N VAL A 343 -6.17 0.32 24.19
CA VAL A 343 -6.55 -0.97 24.81
C VAL A 343 -7.51 -0.73 25.97
N GLU A 344 -7.16 0.17 26.91
CA GLU A 344 -8.01 0.51 28.06
C GLU A 344 -9.39 1.04 27.64
N ALA A 345 -9.46 1.83 26.56
CA ALA A 345 -10.74 2.31 26.03
C ALA A 345 -11.56 1.19 25.42
N GLY A 346 -10.94 0.24 24.72
CA GLY A 346 -11.60 -0.93 24.15
C GLY A 346 -12.16 -1.88 25.21
N GLU A 347 -11.45 -2.08 26.32
CA GLU A 347 -11.92 -2.89 27.45
C GLU A 347 -13.15 -2.29 28.18
N GLN A 348 -13.31 -0.96 28.11
CA GLN A 348 -14.46 -0.27 28.71
C GLN A 348 -15.74 -0.34 27.88
N ILE A 349 -15.64 -0.68 26.60
CA ILE A 349 -16.77 -0.75 25.66
C ILE A 349 -17.35 -2.16 25.55
N ASN A 350 -16.59 -3.20 25.92
CA ASN A 350 -16.98 -4.59 25.95
C ASN A 350 -17.48 -5.01 27.34
#